data_25d809bed704a579896d10cddd869d22
#
_entry.id   25d809bed704a579896d10cddd869d22
#
_cell.length_a   1.000
_cell.length_b   1.000
_cell.length_c   1.000
_cell.angle_alpha   90.00
_cell.angle_beta   90.00
_cell.angle_gamma   90.00
#
_symmetry.space_group_name_H-M   'P 1'
#
loop_
_entity.id
_entity.type
_entity.pdbx_description
1 polymer ?
#
loop_
_entity_poly.entity_id
_entity_poly.type
_entity_poly.pdbx_seq_one_letter_code
_entity_poly.pdbx_strand_id
1 'polypeptide(L)'
;SYNDPSVAINSLYKMIAIQPENILLKDSLMREYLTISQWAPSYMISREILAMQPNNLFALEVSCISLQNLGLKQQALNEYESLYLKSDRIDVLYTISFLQFELKNFTESLTNLDILINNSETEEMSVSVSKSDNSVQEVLIRAQLNYLKGLIYLEQSKNEDAKKYFNIALTISPDFQNAIDRLKSI
;
A
#
# COMPACT_ATOMS: atom_id res chain seq x y z
N SER A 1 -26.93 -7.79 19.63
CA SER A 1 -25.62 -8.04 19.03
C SER A 1 -24.64 -7.03 19.62
N TYR A 2 -23.63 -7.50 20.35
CA TYR A 2 -22.68 -6.67 21.10
C TYR A 2 -21.62 -5.96 20.23
N ASN A 3 -21.74 -6.01 18.90
CA ASN A 3 -20.71 -5.50 17.97
C ASN A 3 -21.34 -4.86 16.71
N ASP A 4 -22.27 -3.93 16.90
CA ASP A 4 -22.79 -3.13 15.80
C ASP A 4 -21.94 -1.84 15.68
N PRO A 5 -21.13 -1.69 14.61
CA PRO A 5 -20.29 -0.50 14.40
C PRO A 5 -21.10 0.80 14.41
N SER A 6 -22.36 0.76 13.94
CA SER A 6 -23.23 1.95 13.90
C SER A 6 -23.54 2.49 15.30
N VAL A 7 -23.73 1.60 16.28
CA VAL A 7 -23.95 1.98 17.67
C VAL A 7 -22.71 2.59 18.29
N ALA A 8 -21.54 1.98 18.03
CA ALA A 8 -20.25 2.49 18.49
C ALA A 8 -19.96 3.88 17.90
N ILE A 9 -20.11 4.05 16.60
CA ILE A 9 -19.92 5.32 15.89
C ILE A 9 -20.84 6.41 16.45
N ASN A 10 -22.14 6.12 16.62
CA ASN A 10 -23.09 7.08 17.18
C ASN A 10 -22.74 7.50 18.61
N SER A 11 -22.26 6.55 19.42
CA SER A 11 -21.83 6.82 20.79
C SER A 11 -20.58 7.70 20.81
N LEU A 12 -19.60 7.39 19.95
CA LEU A 12 -18.37 8.17 19.81
C LEU A 12 -18.65 9.60 19.37
N TYR A 13 -19.56 9.83 18.42
CA TYR A 13 -19.96 11.19 18.03
C TYR A 13 -20.55 11.99 19.19
N LYS A 14 -21.41 11.39 20.01
CA LYS A 14 -21.97 12.05 21.19
C LYS A 14 -20.88 12.43 22.21
N MET A 15 -19.89 11.55 22.40
CA MET A 15 -18.76 11.81 23.30
C MET A 15 -17.84 12.90 22.74
N ILE A 16 -17.55 12.88 21.44
CA ILE A 16 -16.74 13.89 20.75
C ILE A 16 -17.45 15.26 20.80
N ALA A 17 -18.78 15.32 20.69
CA ALA A 17 -19.52 16.55 20.81
C ALA A 17 -19.35 17.22 22.21
N ILE A 18 -19.10 16.43 23.25
CA ILE A 18 -18.81 16.91 24.60
C ILE A 18 -17.32 17.24 24.78
N GLN A 19 -16.44 16.46 24.12
CA GLN A 19 -14.98 16.56 24.22
C GLN A 19 -14.34 16.62 22.83
N PRO A 20 -14.48 17.73 22.09
CA PRO A 20 -14.07 17.81 20.68
C PRO A 20 -12.55 17.67 20.47
N GLU A 21 -11.75 17.98 21.48
CA GLU A 21 -10.29 17.88 21.45
C GLU A 21 -9.76 16.52 21.95
N ASN A 22 -10.64 15.58 22.29
CA ASN A 22 -10.22 14.28 22.80
C ASN A 22 -9.77 13.37 21.66
N ILE A 23 -8.45 13.28 21.49
CA ILE A 23 -7.80 12.49 20.44
C ILE A 23 -8.13 10.99 20.55
N LEU A 24 -8.26 10.45 21.77
CA LEU A 24 -8.57 9.02 21.94
C LEU A 24 -9.96 8.66 21.40
N LEU A 25 -10.93 9.56 21.55
CA LEU A 25 -12.26 9.38 20.97
C LEU A 25 -12.23 9.46 19.44
N LYS A 26 -11.47 10.40 18.88
CA LYS A 26 -11.27 10.52 17.45
C LYS A 26 -10.53 9.30 16.90
N ASP A 27 -9.48 8.82 17.57
CA ASP A 27 -8.76 7.60 17.17
C ASP A 27 -9.70 6.39 17.17
N SER A 28 -10.53 6.23 18.20
CA SER A 28 -11.54 5.17 18.25
C SER A 28 -12.54 5.27 17.10
N LEU A 29 -13.03 6.46 16.80
CA LEU A 29 -13.96 6.70 15.68
C LEU A 29 -13.31 6.41 14.33
N MET A 30 -12.07 6.80 14.14
CA MET A 30 -11.29 6.51 12.93
C MET A 30 -11.13 5.00 12.72
N ARG A 31 -10.82 4.25 13.79
CA ARG A 31 -10.70 2.78 13.74
C ARG A 31 -12.02 2.09 13.41
N GLU A 32 -13.13 2.55 13.96
CA GLU A 32 -14.47 2.01 13.60
C GLU A 32 -14.73 2.19 12.11
N TYR A 33 -14.51 3.37 11.55
CA TYR A 33 -14.66 3.61 10.12
C TYR A 33 -13.71 2.77 9.26
N LEU A 34 -12.46 2.62 9.71
CA LEU A 34 -11.48 1.76 9.02
C LEU A 34 -11.94 0.30 8.98
N THR A 35 -12.46 -0.22 10.10
CA THR A 35 -12.94 -1.60 10.23
C THR A 35 -14.08 -1.91 9.24
N ILE A 36 -14.96 -0.95 8.99
CA ILE A 36 -16.07 -1.10 8.05
C ILE A 36 -15.76 -0.55 6.65
N SER A 37 -14.48 -0.31 6.36
CA SER A 37 -13.98 0.16 5.05
C SER A 37 -14.63 1.47 4.57
N GLN A 38 -15.00 2.35 5.50
CA GLN A 38 -15.54 3.67 5.21
C GLN A 38 -14.38 4.68 5.06
N TRP A 39 -13.77 4.68 3.87
CA TRP A 39 -12.52 5.39 3.60
C TRP A 39 -12.61 6.90 3.71
N ALA A 40 -13.70 7.51 3.23
CA ALA A 40 -13.85 8.98 3.30
C ALA A 40 -13.99 9.50 4.74
N PRO A 41 -14.85 8.94 5.62
CA PRO A 41 -14.86 9.29 7.03
C PRO A 41 -13.54 9.00 7.74
N SER A 42 -12.88 7.85 7.47
CA SER A 42 -11.57 7.52 8.03
C SER A 42 -10.54 8.59 7.71
N TYR A 43 -10.48 9.01 6.44
CA TYR A 43 -9.62 10.11 5.99
C TYR A 43 -9.92 11.42 6.72
N MET A 44 -11.18 11.80 6.82
CA MET A 44 -11.56 13.07 7.50
C MET A 44 -11.10 13.09 8.96
N ILE A 45 -11.35 12.03 9.71
CA ILE A 45 -10.94 11.95 11.12
C ILE A 45 -9.42 11.88 11.25
N SER A 46 -8.73 11.15 10.36
CA SER A 46 -7.26 11.12 10.36
C SER A 46 -6.67 12.52 10.18
N ARG A 47 -7.24 13.35 9.28
CA ARG A 47 -6.82 14.74 9.08
C ARG A 47 -7.04 15.62 10.30
N GLU A 48 -8.16 15.43 11.03
CA GLU A 48 -8.39 16.13 12.29
C GLU A 48 -7.34 15.75 13.35
N ILE A 49 -7.02 14.44 13.47
CA ILE A 49 -5.97 13.98 14.39
C ILE A 49 -4.62 14.58 14.00
N LEU A 50 -4.26 14.56 12.70
CA LEU A 50 -3.00 15.11 12.23
C LEU A 50 -2.87 16.62 12.40
N ALA A 51 -3.98 17.36 12.38
CA ALA A 51 -3.99 18.79 12.70
C ALA A 51 -3.64 19.05 14.17
N MET A 52 -4.01 18.15 15.09
CA MET A 52 -3.70 18.23 16.51
C MET A 52 -2.34 17.58 16.85
N GLN A 53 -1.98 16.51 16.15
CA GLN A 53 -0.76 15.73 16.33
C GLN A 53 -0.08 15.44 14.97
N PRO A 54 0.71 16.37 14.43
CA PRO A 54 1.33 16.25 13.09
C PRO A 54 2.27 15.05 12.91
N ASN A 55 2.72 14.44 14.00
CA ASN A 55 3.61 13.29 14.01
C ASN A 55 2.91 11.97 14.38
N ASN A 56 1.58 11.94 14.38
CA ASN A 56 0.84 10.72 14.62
C ASN A 56 0.94 9.79 13.40
N LEU A 57 1.87 8.82 13.46
CA LEU A 57 2.15 7.90 12.34
C LEU A 57 0.94 7.04 11.97
N PHE A 58 0.14 6.63 12.97
CA PHE A 58 -1.05 5.82 12.69
C PHE A 58 -2.12 6.62 11.93
N ALA A 59 -2.39 7.86 12.36
CA ALA A 59 -3.33 8.72 11.63
C ALA A 59 -2.83 9.02 10.21
N LEU A 60 -1.51 9.19 10.01
CA LEU A 60 -0.92 9.38 8.70
C LEU A 60 -1.08 8.11 7.83
N GLU A 61 -0.85 6.94 8.40
CA GLU A 61 -1.06 5.66 7.70
C GLU A 61 -2.53 5.46 7.28
N VAL A 62 -3.48 5.78 8.17
CA VAL A 62 -4.91 5.75 7.83
C VAL A 62 -5.26 6.74 6.73
N SER A 63 -4.65 7.94 6.73
CA SER A 63 -4.78 8.92 5.64
C SER A 63 -4.32 8.32 4.31
N CYS A 64 -3.13 7.71 4.28
CA CYS A 64 -2.56 7.06 3.09
C CYS A 64 -3.48 5.96 2.54
N ILE A 65 -3.86 5.01 3.39
CA ILE A 65 -4.72 3.87 3.02
C ILE A 65 -6.08 4.36 2.51
N SER A 66 -6.66 5.35 3.17
CA SER A 66 -7.96 5.90 2.78
C SER A 66 -7.90 6.57 1.40
N LEU A 67 -6.90 7.40 1.15
CA LEU A 67 -6.69 8.04 -0.17
C LEU A 67 -6.48 7.00 -1.27
N GLN A 68 -5.70 5.96 -1.01
CA GLN A 68 -5.46 4.88 -1.96
C GLN A 68 -6.76 4.15 -2.32
N ASN A 69 -7.58 3.80 -1.32
CA ASN A 69 -8.86 3.12 -1.54
C ASN A 69 -9.92 4.01 -2.18
N LEU A 70 -9.83 5.33 -2.01
CA LEU A 70 -10.65 6.31 -2.73
C LEU A 70 -10.20 6.53 -4.18
N GLY A 71 -9.12 5.88 -4.63
CA GLY A 71 -8.58 6.04 -5.97
C GLY A 71 -7.80 7.33 -6.19
N LEU A 72 -7.52 8.08 -5.14
CA LEU A 72 -6.78 9.34 -5.17
C LEU A 72 -5.27 9.09 -5.15
N LYS A 73 -4.79 8.32 -6.15
CA LYS A 73 -3.43 7.73 -6.19
C LYS A 73 -2.31 8.75 -6.01
N GLN A 74 -2.39 9.92 -6.65
CA GLN A 74 -1.35 10.95 -6.52
C GLN A 74 -1.28 11.52 -5.10
N GLN A 75 -2.44 11.74 -4.48
CA GLN A 75 -2.49 12.24 -3.11
C GLN A 75 -2.00 11.16 -2.13
N ALA A 76 -2.40 9.90 -2.35
CA ALA A 76 -1.91 8.77 -1.58
C ALA A 76 -0.38 8.65 -1.67
N LEU A 77 0.21 8.77 -2.86
CA LEU A 77 1.66 8.74 -3.05
C LEU A 77 2.36 9.83 -2.21
N ASN A 78 1.89 11.07 -2.28
CA ASN A 78 2.49 12.17 -1.51
C ASN A 78 2.44 11.93 0.02
N GLU A 79 1.32 11.38 0.52
CA GLU A 79 1.17 11.04 1.94
C GLU A 79 2.03 9.82 2.33
N TYR A 80 2.13 8.79 1.46
CA TYR A 80 3.01 7.65 1.71
C TYR A 80 4.49 8.05 1.71
N GLU A 81 4.93 8.96 0.84
CA GLU A 81 6.29 9.50 0.86
C GLU A 81 6.57 10.23 2.19
N SER A 82 5.59 11.01 2.68
CA SER A 82 5.69 11.65 4.00
C SER A 82 5.75 10.62 5.14
N LEU A 83 5.00 9.53 5.04
CA LEU A 83 5.02 8.43 6.01
C LEU A 83 6.37 7.72 5.98
N TYR A 84 6.91 7.43 4.79
CA TYR A 84 8.22 6.80 4.64
C TYR A 84 9.34 7.63 5.25
N LEU A 85 9.37 8.93 4.98
CA LEU A 85 10.36 9.85 5.56
C LEU A 85 10.35 9.88 7.10
N LYS A 86 9.21 9.57 7.72
CA LYS A 86 9.07 9.56 9.19
C LYS A 86 9.28 8.18 9.82
N SER A 87 9.08 7.11 9.08
CA SER A 87 9.04 5.74 9.63
C SER A 87 10.14 4.83 9.12
N ASP A 88 10.73 5.14 7.96
CA ASP A 88 11.73 4.32 7.23
C ASP A 88 11.28 2.86 7.02
N ARG A 89 9.97 2.62 6.92
CA ARG A 89 9.37 1.28 6.82
C ARG A 89 9.43 0.73 5.40
N ILE A 90 9.93 -0.47 5.25
CA ILE A 90 10.08 -1.19 3.96
C ILE A 90 8.73 -1.45 3.28
N ASP A 91 7.69 -1.79 4.03
CA ASP A 91 6.35 -2.02 3.49
C ASP A 91 5.73 -0.74 2.91
N VAL A 92 6.06 0.42 3.49
CA VAL A 92 5.67 1.73 2.96
C VAL A 92 6.39 2.01 1.64
N LEU A 93 7.70 1.75 1.55
CA LEU A 93 8.48 1.93 0.32
C LEU A 93 7.98 1.00 -0.79
N TYR A 94 7.61 -0.24 -0.45
CA TYR A 94 6.97 -1.18 -1.38
C TYR A 94 5.68 -0.59 -1.97
N THR A 95 4.81 -0.03 -1.12
CA THR A 95 3.56 0.60 -1.56
C THR A 95 3.81 1.82 -2.45
N ILE A 96 4.80 2.66 -2.10
CA ILE A 96 5.24 3.80 -2.93
C ILE A 96 5.66 3.33 -4.31
N SER A 97 6.49 2.28 -4.40
CA SER A 97 6.98 1.75 -5.68
C SER A 97 5.83 1.31 -6.59
N PHE A 98 4.79 0.70 -6.00
CA PHE A 98 3.61 0.26 -6.72
C PHE A 98 2.75 1.43 -7.21
N LEU A 99 2.50 2.43 -6.36
CA LEU A 99 1.77 3.65 -6.73
C LEU A 99 2.50 4.43 -7.83
N GLN A 100 3.83 4.53 -7.75
CA GLN A 100 4.65 5.15 -8.78
C GLN A 100 4.53 4.41 -10.13
N PHE A 101 4.52 3.08 -10.11
CA PHE A 101 4.24 2.29 -11.31
C PHE A 101 2.86 2.60 -11.89
N GLU A 102 1.82 2.60 -11.08
CA GLU A 102 0.45 2.89 -11.52
C GLU A 102 0.28 4.31 -12.07
N LEU A 103 1.06 5.27 -11.55
CA LEU A 103 1.10 6.66 -12.00
C LEU A 103 2.06 6.87 -13.19
N LYS A 104 2.73 5.81 -13.67
CA LYS A 104 3.73 5.83 -14.74
C LYS A 104 5.01 6.62 -14.42
N ASN A 105 5.29 6.84 -13.15
CA ASN A 105 6.54 7.40 -12.64
C ASN A 105 7.60 6.28 -12.59
N PHE A 106 7.95 5.77 -13.79
CA PHE A 106 8.76 4.55 -13.92
C PHE A 106 10.19 4.68 -13.39
N THR A 107 10.81 5.84 -13.52
CA THR A 107 12.19 6.06 -13.06
C THR A 107 12.28 5.96 -11.54
N GLU A 108 11.36 6.62 -10.84
CA GLU A 108 11.27 6.63 -9.39
C GLU A 108 10.91 5.23 -8.87
N SER A 109 9.93 4.58 -9.51
CA SER A 109 9.54 3.20 -9.18
C SER A 109 10.74 2.26 -9.30
N LEU A 110 11.48 2.28 -10.43
CA LEU A 110 12.66 1.44 -10.62
C LEU A 110 13.74 1.68 -9.55
N THR A 111 13.97 2.93 -9.18
CA THR A 111 14.92 3.30 -8.12
C THR A 111 14.53 2.68 -6.78
N ASN A 112 13.26 2.83 -6.39
CA ASN A 112 12.76 2.27 -5.14
C ASN A 112 12.73 0.73 -5.15
N LEU A 113 12.41 0.12 -6.29
CA LEU A 113 12.49 -1.34 -6.46
C LEU A 113 13.94 -1.85 -6.29
N ASP A 114 14.93 -1.11 -6.77
CA ASP A 114 16.34 -1.49 -6.58
C ASP A 114 16.76 -1.36 -5.11
N ILE A 115 16.31 -0.33 -4.40
CA ILE A 115 16.52 -0.21 -2.95
C ILE A 115 15.94 -1.41 -2.22
N LEU A 116 14.69 -1.76 -2.52
CA LEU A 116 13.99 -2.90 -1.89
C LEU A 116 14.67 -4.24 -2.19
N ILE A 117 15.05 -4.50 -3.43
CA ILE A 117 15.72 -5.76 -3.84
C ILE A 117 17.05 -5.94 -3.10
N ASN A 118 17.78 -4.85 -2.86
CA ASN A 118 19.07 -4.89 -2.17
C ASN A 118 18.98 -4.81 -0.64
N ASN A 119 17.79 -4.60 -0.07
CA ASN A 119 17.60 -4.57 1.37
C ASN A 119 17.55 -6.00 1.93
N SER A 120 18.33 -6.27 2.98
CA SER A 120 18.37 -7.60 3.62
C SER A 120 17.04 -8.02 4.26
N GLU A 121 16.22 -7.07 4.72
CA GLU A 121 14.91 -7.37 5.31
C GLU A 121 13.94 -8.03 4.32
N THR A 122 14.12 -7.79 3.02
CA THR A 122 13.26 -8.37 1.99
C THR A 122 13.62 -9.82 1.61
N GLU A 123 14.69 -10.37 2.16
CA GLU A 123 15.26 -11.64 1.72
C GLU A 123 14.29 -12.82 1.89
N GLU A 124 13.65 -12.89 3.05
CA GLU A 124 12.71 -13.96 3.41
C GLU A 124 11.25 -13.50 3.46
N MET A 125 10.99 -12.23 3.13
CA MET A 125 9.63 -11.70 3.13
C MET A 125 8.80 -12.30 2.00
N SER A 126 7.54 -12.64 2.30
CA SER A 126 6.55 -13.07 1.32
C SER A 126 5.43 -12.05 1.19
N VAL A 127 4.81 -12.02 0.01
CA VAL A 127 3.62 -11.19 -0.26
C VAL A 127 2.56 -12.04 -0.95
N SER A 128 1.30 -11.73 -0.65
CA SER A 128 0.15 -12.31 -1.33
C SER A 128 -0.13 -11.54 -2.62
N VAL A 129 -0.21 -12.24 -3.73
CA VAL A 129 -0.52 -11.68 -5.05
C VAL A 129 -1.76 -12.32 -5.63
N SER A 130 -2.61 -11.53 -6.28
CA SER A 130 -3.78 -12.04 -7.00
C SER A 130 -3.36 -12.57 -8.35
N LYS A 131 -3.83 -13.77 -8.71
CA LYS A 131 -3.69 -14.35 -10.04
C LYS A 131 -4.82 -13.90 -10.97
N SER A 132 -4.70 -14.23 -12.25
CA SER A 132 -5.72 -13.93 -13.27
C SER A 132 -7.09 -14.57 -13.00
N ASP A 133 -7.11 -15.68 -12.28
CA ASP A 133 -8.33 -16.40 -11.85
C ASP A 133 -8.93 -15.90 -10.53
N ASN A 134 -8.44 -14.77 -10.01
CA ASN A 134 -8.77 -14.17 -8.71
C ASN A 134 -8.38 -15.02 -7.48
N SER A 135 -7.68 -16.13 -7.65
CA SER A 135 -7.07 -16.83 -6.52
C SER A 135 -5.82 -16.08 -6.04
N VAL A 136 -5.42 -16.36 -4.80
CA VAL A 136 -4.24 -15.72 -4.19
C VAL A 136 -3.09 -16.72 -4.17
N GLN A 137 -1.88 -16.23 -4.45
CA GLN A 137 -0.64 -16.96 -4.35
C GLN A 137 0.31 -16.20 -3.42
N GLU A 138 1.02 -16.89 -2.55
CA GLU A 138 2.16 -16.34 -1.83
C GLU A 138 3.44 -16.51 -2.65
N VAL A 139 4.21 -15.43 -2.76
CA VAL A 139 5.52 -15.42 -3.42
C VAL A 139 6.52 -14.64 -2.58
N LEU A 140 7.80 -14.93 -2.72
CA LEU A 140 8.83 -14.10 -2.11
C LEU A 140 8.73 -12.66 -2.65
N ILE A 141 8.85 -11.67 -1.78
CA ILE A 141 8.70 -10.25 -2.17
C ILE A 141 9.70 -9.88 -3.27
N ARG A 142 10.93 -10.40 -3.23
CA ARG A 142 11.95 -10.15 -4.27
C ARG A 142 11.52 -10.67 -5.65
N ALA A 143 10.74 -11.75 -5.71
CA ALA A 143 10.14 -12.20 -6.98
C ALA A 143 9.12 -11.19 -7.50
N GLN A 144 8.23 -10.69 -6.61
CA GLN A 144 7.24 -9.69 -6.95
C GLN A 144 7.89 -8.36 -7.38
N LEU A 145 8.97 -7.92 -6.73
CA LEU A 145 9.71 -6.71 -7.09
C LEU A 145 10.33 -6.83 -8.49
N ASN A 146 10.94 -7.98 -8.82
CA ASN A 146 11.46 -8.23 -10.16
C ASN A 146 10.35 -8.36 -11.20
N TYR A 147 9.23 -8.97 -10.86
CA TYR A 147 8.05 -8.99 -11.72
C TYR A 147 7.56 -7.56 -12.04
N LEU A 148 7.48 -6.67 -11.05
CA LEU A 148 7.09 -5.28 -11.26
C LEU A 148 8.09 -4.53 -12.15
N LYS A 149 9.41 -4.78 -12.02
CA LYS A 149 10.41 -4.26 -12.96
C LYS A 149 10.15 -4.75 -14.38
N GLY A 150 9.83 -6.03 -14.54
CA GLY A 150 9.45 -6.60 -15.83
C GLY A 150 8.23 -5.89 -16.44
N LEU A 151 7.20 -5.60 -15.65
CA LEU A 151 6.03 -4.85 -16.10
C LEU A 151 6.40 -3.43 -16.55
N ILE A 152 7.28 -2.73 -15.81
CA ILE A 152 7.74 -1.38 -16.19
C ILE A 152 8.44 -1.41 -17.54
N TYR A 153 9.33 -2.37 -17.78
CA TYR A 153 10.02 -2.49 -19.07
C TYR A 153 9.05 -2.86 -20.20
N LEU A 154 8.05 -3.68 -19.91
CA LEU A 154 7.00 -4.01 -20.89
C LEU A 154 6.18 -2.76 -21.28
N GLU A 155 5.78 -1.92 -20.33
CA GLU A 155 5.10 -0.62 -20.59
C GLU A 155 5.97 0.31 -21.44
N GLN A 156 7.29 0.21 -21.32
CA GLN A 156 8.26 0.94 -22.14
C GLN A 156 8.56 0.27 -23.50
N SER A 157 7.88 -0.82 -23.86
CA SER A 157 8.11 -1.62 -25.06
C SER A 157 9.53 -2.22 -25.16
N LYS A 158 10.18 -2.44 -24.02
CA LYS A 158 11.50 -3.07 -23.89
C LYS A 158 11.36 -4.56 -23.57
N ASN A 159 10.87 -5.34 -24.54
CA ASN A 159 10.46 -6.73 -24.31
C ASN A 159 11.60 -7.61 -23.81
N GLU A 160 12.83 -7.44 -24.28
CA GLU A 160 13.96 -8.27 -23.84
C GLU A 160 14.34 -8.00 -22.38
N ASP A 161 14.31 -6.74 -21.94
CA ASP A 161 14.49 -6.39 -20.52
C ASP A 161 13.34 -6.95 -19.69
N ALA A 162 12.09 -6.84 -20.16
CA ALA A 162 10.93 -7.41 -19.49
C ALA A 162 11.08 -8.92 -19.27
N LYS A 163 11.43 -9.68 -20.32
CA LYS A 163 11.71 -11.12 -20.23
C LYS A 163 12.80 -11.44 -19.20
N LYS A 164 13.89 -10.66 -19.21
CA LYS A 164 14.97 -10.82 -18.25
C LYS A 164 14.45 -10.77 -16.81
N TYR A 165 13.66 -9.74 -16.46
CA TYR A 165 13.18 -9.56 -15.09
C TYR A 165 12.10 -10.56 -14.70
N PHE A 166 11.23 -10.99 -15.64
CA PHE A 166 10.30 -12.09 -15.37
C PHE A 166 11.04 -13.41 -15.11
N ASN A 167 12.11 -13.69 -15.83
CA ASN A 167 12.93 -14.87 -15.59
C ASN A 167 13.65 -14.80 -14.23
N ILE A 168 14.14 -13.62 -13.81
CA ILE A 168 14.70 -13.44 -12.47
C ILE A 168 13.62 -13.72 -11.41
N ALA A 169 12.40 -13.22 -11.59
CA ALA A 169 11.28 -13.49 -10.68
C ALA A 169 11.02 -15.01 -10.56
N LEU A 170 11.06 -15.76 -11.67
CA LEU A 170 10.89 -17.21 -11.69
C LEU A 170 12.10 -18.00 -11.13
N THR A 171 13.30 -17.41 -11.16
CA THR A 171 14.45 -18.02 -10.47
C THR A 171 14.27 -17.96 -8.95
N ILE A 172 13.61 -16.92 -8.45
CA ILE A 172 13.33 -16.70 -7.02
C ILE A 172 12.09 -17.49 -6.57
N SER A 173 11.01 -17.45 -7.35
CA SER A 173 9.76 -18.17 -7.10
C SER A 173 9.33 -18.91 -8.39
N PRO A 174 9.73 -20.17 -8.57
CA PRO A 174 9.54 -20.91 -9.84
C PRO A 174 8.08 -21.13 -10.24
N ASP A 175 7.17 -21.11 -9.29
CA ASP A 175 5.73 -21.29 -9.46
C ASP A 175 4.95 -19.96 -9.57
N PHE A 176 5.63 -18.82 -9.67
CA PHE A 176 5.00 -17.49 -9.73
C PHE A 176 4.16 -17.36 -11.02
N GLN A 177 2.85 -17.63 -10.90
CA GLN A 177 1.94 -17.76 -12.03
C GLN A 177 1.87 -16.51 -12.91
N ASN A 178 1.81 -15.30 -12.29
CA ASN A 178 1.76 -14.06 -13.05
C ASN A 178 2.98 -13.85 -13.95
N ALA A 179 4.18 -14.23 -13.48
CA ALA A 179 5.41 -14.13 -14.28
C ALA A 179 5.42 -15.15 -15.43
N ILE A 180 4.95 -16.38 -15.17
CA ILE A 180 4.79 -17.42 -16.19
C ILE A 180 3.85 -16.94 -17.30
N ASP A 181 2.71 -16.39 -16.94
CA ASP A 181 1.69 -15.95 -17.89
C ASP A 181 2.18 -14.78 -18.75
N ARG A 182 2.93 -13.84 -18.13
CA ARG A 182 3.55 -12.73 -18.87
C ARG A 182 4.59 -13.19 -19.87
N LEU A 183 5.46 -14.12 -19.49
CA LEU A 183 6.47 -14.66 -20.44
C LEU A 183 5.85 -15.37 -21.63
N LYS A 184 4.70 -16.03 -21.47
CA LYS A 184 3.98 -16.66 -22.58
C LYS A 184 3.33 -15.66 -23.54
N SER A 185 3.11 -14.42 -23.07
CA SER A 185 2.38 -13.39 -23.82
C SER A 185 3.27 -12.43 -24.63
N ILE A 186 4.62 -12.53 -24.51
CA ILE A 186 5.58 -11.62 -25.12
C ILE A 186 6.68 -12.30 -25.96
#